data_969fd7179e9d006dce2b132622336050
#
_entry.id   969fd7179e9d006dce2b132622336050
#
_cell.length_a   1.000
_cell.length_b   1.000
_cell.length_c   1.000
_cell.angle_alpha   90.00
_cell.angle_beta   90.00
_cell.angle_gamma   90.00
#
_symmetry.space_group_name_H-M   'P 1'
#
loop_
_entity.id
_entity.type
_entity.pdbx_description
1 polymer ?
#
loop_
_entity_poly.entity_id
_entity_poly.type
_entity_poly.pdbx_seq_one_letter_code
_entity_poly.pdbx_strand_id
1 'polypeptide(L)'
;LAIHRKILRWLENELTEGNLQLGQDLPDDQRIARAIGLGRSRTREGLKTLEDMDLVRLYSGKGKEIIAHLNEEPAMAAAEPLRLHMAVSRYPKRDLVQTHMLLEGWSVANIDPGVADFDEVDELLEEMQEGGHPIREFLDLYLDFHLELSRLANNELIAGLLIAIRQPTFDALLSLAGRVPLWSSTMERLNAENRAVLEAVKDA
;
A
#
# COMPACT_ATOMS: atom_id res chain seq x y z
N LEU A 1 -7.01 -23.31 16.33
CA LEU A 1 -6.77 -22.02 15.64
C LEU A 1 -5.28 -21.74 15.68
N ALA A 2 -4.70 -21.28 14.56
CA ALA A 2 -3.29 -20.88 14.50
C ALA A 2 -3.04 -19.75 15.54
N ILE A 3 -1.91 -19.79 16.21
CA ILE A 3 -1.58 -18.92 17.35
C ILE A 3 -1.68 -17.44 16.95
N HIS A 4 -1.10 -17.07 15.79
CA HIS A 4 -1.13 -15.71 15.27
C HIS A 4 -2.57 -15.18 15.09
N ARG A 5 -3.54 -16.02 14.69
CA ARG A 5 -4.94 -15.58 14.56
C ARG A 5 -5.60 -15.19 15.86
N LYS A 6 -5.14 -15.76 17.01
CA LYS A 6 -5.63 -15.33 18.31
C LYS A 6 -5.08 -13.94 18.68
N ILE A 7 -3.82 -13.68 18.32
CA ILE A 7 -3.20 -12.38 18.55
C ILE A 7 -3.85 -11.35 17.64
N LEU A 8 -4.05 -11.65 16.35
CA LEU A 8 -4.73 -10.75 15.40
C LEU A 8 -6.13 -10.37 15.91
N ARG A 9 -6.94 -11.33 16.32
CA ARG A 9 -8.29 -11.04 16.86
C ARG A 9 -8.24 -10.17 18.12
N TRP A 10 -7.27 -10.40 18.99
CA TRP A 10 -7.08 -9.55 20.16
C TRP A 10 -6.67 -8.14 19.74
N LEU A 11 -5.72 -7.99 18.80
CA LEU A 11 -5.31 -6.70 18.24
C LEU A 11 -6.48 -5.96 17.58
N GLU A 12 -7.28 -6.65 16.76
CA GLU A 12 -8.49 -6.08 16.14
C GLU A 12 -9.43 -5.49 17.19
N ASN A 13 -9.67 -6.21 18.30
CA ASN A 13 -10.51 -5.73 19.37
C ASN A 13 -9.90 -4.49 20.07
N GLU A 14 -8.62 -4.54 20.46
CA GLU A 14 -7.94 -3.44 21.15
C GLU A 14 -7.89 -2.17 20.29
N LEU A 15 -7.66 -2.32 18.98
CA LEU A 15 -7.67 -1.21 18.02
C LEU A 15 -9.10 -0.64 17.85
N THR A 16 -10.10 -1.51 17.72
CA THR A 16 -11.51 -1.11 17.54
C THR A 16 -12.05 -0.41 18.78
N GLU A 17 -11.64 -0.85 19.97
CA GLU A 17 -12.00 -0.24 21.24
C GLU A 17 -11.20 1.03 21.57
N GLY A 18 -10.19 1.36 20.74
CA GLY A 18 -9.32 2.52 20.93
C GLY A 18 -8.29 2.37 22.06
N ASN A 19 -8.09 1.16 22.58
CA ASN A 19 -7.09 0.85 23.60
C ASN A 19 -5.66 0.85 23.01
N LEU A 20 -5.53 0.61 21.72
CA LEU A 20 -4.28 0.66 20.96
C LEU A 20 -4.44 1.52 19.71
N GLN A 21 -3.34 2.04 19.22
CA GLN A 21 -3.27 2.80 17.97
C GLN A 21 -2.10 2.27 17.11
N LEU A 22 -2.15 2.49 15.79
CA LEU A 22 -1.02 2.21 14.90
C LEU A 22 0.21 3.01 15.35
N GLY A 23 1.40 2.50 15.14
CA GLY A 23 2.63 3.15 15.56
C GLY A 23 2.90 3.08 17.07
N GLN A 24 2.15 2.31 17.83
CA GLN A 24 2.37 2.14 19.27
C GLN A 24 3.03 0.80 19.63
N ASP A 25 3.70 0.81 20.77
CA ASP A 25 4.16 -0.41 21.41
C ASP A 25 2.98 -1.18 21.99
N LEU A 26 2.92 -2.45 21.67
CA LEU A 26 1.99 -3.37 22.32
C LEU A 26 2.43 -3.65 23.76
N PRO A 27 1.52 -4.08 24.64
CA PRO A 27 1.89 -4.66 25.91
C PRO A 27 2.92 -5.79 25.73
N ASP A 28 3.74 -6.02 26.75
CA ASP A 28 4.74 -7.08 26.72
C ASP A 28 4.14 -8.48 26.47
N ASP A 29 4.98 -9.39 25.97
CA ASP A 29 4.59 -10.77 25.63
C ASP A 29 3.86 -11.52 26.76
N GLN A 30 4.12 -11.16 28.02
CA GLN A 30 3.47 -11.78 29.17
C GLN A 30 2.05 -11.24 29.37
N ARG A 31 1.82 -9.95 29.14
CA ARG A 31 0.48 -9.34 29.22
C ARG A 31 -0.40 -9.84 28.08
N ILE A 32 0.14 -9.86 26.87
CA ILE A 32 -0.57 -10.43 25.69
C ILE A 32 -0.92 -11.89 25.96
N ALA A 33 0.02 -12.70 26.43
CA ALA A 33 -0.19 -14.12 26.74
C ALA A 33 -1.37 -14.32 27.69
N ARG A 34 -1.49 -13.48 28.74
CA ARG A 34 -2.61 -13.52 29.69
C ARG A 34 -3.93 -13.13 29.01
N ALA A 35 -3.94 -12.07 28.22
CA ALA A 35 -5.13 -11.57 27.54
C ALA A 35 -5.72 -12.62 26.58
N ILE A 36 -4.87 -13.34 25.84
CA ILE A 36 -5.32 -14.33 24.84
C ILE A 36 -5.42 -15.77 25.37
N GLY A 37 -5.10 -15.98 26.65
CA GLY A 37 -5.15 -17.31 27.28
C GLY A 37 -4.13 -18.30 26.70
N LEU A 38 -2.91 -17.85 26.39
CA LEU A 38 -1.80 -18.66 25.89
C LEU A 38 -0.57 -18.60 26.80
N GLY A 39 0.31 -19.58 26.65
CA GLY A 39 1.63 -19.55 27.30
C GLY A 39 2.57 -18.56 26.59
N ARG A 40 3.48 -17.93 27.35
CA ARG A 40 4.44 -16.93 26.88
C ARG A 40 5.24 -17.37 25.64
N SER A 41 5.73 -18.63 25.62
CA SER A 41 6.49 -19.17 24.48
C SER A 41 5.66 -19.17 23.20
N ARG A 42 4.40 -19.62 23.27
CA ARG A 42 3.49 -19.61 22.12
C ARG A 42 3.12 -18.21 21.66
N THR A 43 2.97 -17.29 22.61
CA THR A 43 2.71 -15.87 22.27
C THR A 43 3.87 -15.27 21.50
N ARG A 44 5.13 -15.54 21.91
CA ARG A 44 6.31 -15.11 21.18
C ARG A 44 6.40 -15.69 19.76
N GLU A 45 6.06 -16.97 19.61
CA GLU A 45 5.98 -17.61 18.30
C GLU A 45 4.95 -16.93 17.40
N GLY A 46 3.77 -16.62 17.95
CA GLY A 46 2.73 -15.90 17.22
C GLY A 46 3.12 -14.45 16.87
N LEU A 47 3.78 -13.72 17.78
CA LEU A 47 4.30 -12.38 17.53
C LEU A 47 5.38 -12.40 16.44
N LYS A 48 6.26 -13.41 16.44
CA LYS A 48 7.23 -13.59 15.37
C LYS A 48 6.56 -13.81 14.01
N THR A 49 5.46 -14.57 13.97
CA THR A 49 4.68 -14.72 12.74
C THR A 49 4.09 -13.37 12.28
N LEU A 50 3.68 -12.49 13.20
CA LEU A 50 3.22 -11.15 12.84
C LEU A 50 4.36 -10.24 12.35
N GLU A 51 5.58 -10.43 12.90
CA GLU A 51 6.78 -9.76 12.39
C GLU A 51 7.15 -10.24 10.99
N ASP A 52 7.10 -11.54 10.73
CA ASP A 52 7.30 -12.13 9.41
C ASP A 52 6.24 -11.66 8.37
N MET A 53 5.08 -11.17 8.86
CA MET A 53 4.01 -10.56 8.08
C MET A 53 4.13 -9.03 7.99
N ASP A 54 5.18 -8.45 8.52
CA ASP A 54 5.43 -7.00 8.60
C ASP A 54 4.32 -6.18 9.30
N LEU A 55 3.55 -6.82 10.17
CA LEU A 55 2.52 -6.15 10.96
C LEU A 55 3.06 -5.52 12.24
N VAL A 56 4.16 -6.06 12.77
CA VAL A 56 4.83 -5.57 13.96
C VAL A 56 6.35 -5.67 13.80
N ARG A 57 7.09 -4.88 14.59
CA ARG A 57 8.54 -5.03 14.80
C ARG A 57 8.79 -5.48 16.23
N LEU A 58 9.62 -6.52 16.41
CA LEU A 58 9.94 -7.06 17.73
C LEU A 58 11.26 -6.52 18.25
N TYR A 59 11.29 -6.19 19.52
CA TYR A 59 12.52 -5.84 20.23
C TYR A 59 12.50 -6.34 21.69
N SER A 60 13.68 -6.43 22.28
CA SER A 60 13.83 -6.87 23.67
C SER A 60 13.71 -5.69 24.63
N GLY A 61 12.80 -5.79 25.58
CA GLY A 61 12.71 -4.86 26.71
C GLY A 61 13.81 -5.10 27.76
N LYS A 62 13.84 -4.24 28.77
CA LYS A 62 14.89 -4.24 29.82
C LYS A 62 14.89 -5.52 30.68
N GLY A 63 13.77 -6.23 30.79
CA GLY A 63 13.60 -7.45 31.59
C GLY A 63 13.55 -8.75 30.78
N LYS A 64 14.11 -8.81 29.57
CA LYS A 64 14.01 -9.93 28.61
C LYS A 64 12.59 -10.26 28.15
N GLU A 65 11.65 -9.36 28.36
CA GLU A 65 10.35 -9.37 27.69
C GLU A 65 10.53 -9.05 26.20
N ILE A 66 9.62 -9.56 25.38
CA ILE A 66 9.48 -9.14 23.99
C ILE A 66 8.36 -8.11 23.92
N ILE A 67 8.68 -6.98 23.31
CA ILE A 67 7.76 -5.91 22.99
C ILE A 67 7.58 -5.91 21.48
N ALA A 68 6.36 -5.73 21.02
CA ALA A 68 6.03 -5.61 19.64
C ALA A 68 5.56 -4.15 19.37
N HIS A 69 6.18 -3.50 18.41
CA HIS A 69 5.76 -2.20 17.91
C HIS A 69 4.83 -2.40 16.72
N LEU A 70 3.64 -1.85 16.76
CA LEU A 70 2.65 -1.98 15.69
C LEU A 70 3.04 -1.03 14.53
N ASN A 71 3.14 -1.55 13.32
CA ASN A 71 3.51 -0.74 12.17
C ASN A 71 2.47 0.34 11.88
N GLU A 72 2.92 1.51 11.47
CA GLU A 72 2.06 2.66 11.15
C GLU A 72 1.30 2.44 9.84
N GLU A 73 1.91 1.75 8.88
CA GLU A 73 1.36 1.49 7.55
C GLU A 73 1.13 -0.01 7.29
N PRO A 74 0.11 -0.63 7.92
CA PRO A 74 -0.16 -2.06 7.74
C PRO A 74 -0.62 -2.43 6.31
N ALA A 75 -0.97 -1.44 5.49
CA ALA A 75 -1.31 -1.66 4.08
C ALA A 75 -0.15 -2.29 3.29
N MET A 76 1.10 -1.92 3.61
CA MET A 76 2.30 -2.52 3.00
C MET A 76 2.43 -4.00 3.36
N ALA A 77 2.08 -4.38 4.59
CA ALA A 77 2.10 -5.78 5.04
C ALA A 77 1.06 -6.66 4.29
N ALA A 78 -0.04 -6.08 3.81
CA ALA A 78 -1.05 -6.79 3.02
C ALA A 78 -0.63 -6.97 1.56
N ALA A 79 0.27 -6.16 1.04
CA ALA A 79 0.66 -6.13 -0.36
C ALA A 79 1.28 -7.47 -0.83
N GLU A 80 2.22 -8.03 -0.07
CA GLU A 80 2.91 -9.27 -0.44
C GLU A 80 2.00 -10.51 -0.48
N PRO A 81 1.16 -10.80 0.56
CA PRO A 81 0.19 -11.88 0.49
C PRO A 81 -0.82 -11.70 -0.64
N LEU A 82 -1.29 -10.48 -0.90
CA LEU A 82 -2.22 -10.20 -1.98
C LEU A 82 -1.54 -10.38 -3.35
N ARG A 83 -0.31 -9.92 -3.52
CA ARG A 83 0.50 -10.13 -4.73
C ARG A 83 0.68 -11.62 -5.02
N LEU A 84 1.05 -12.42 -4.01
CA LEU A 84 1.18 -13.86 -4.14
C LEU A 84 -0.15 -14.51 -4.53
N HIS A 85 -1.24 -14.13 -3.86
CA HIS A 85 -2.58 -14.61 -4.18
C HIS A 85 -2.96 -14.30 -5.64
N MET A 86 -2.69 -13.10 -6.11
CA MET A 86 -2.96 -12.69 -7.49
C MET A 86 -2.12 -13.48 -8.50
N ALA A 87 -0.85 -13.72 -8.21
CA ALA A 87 0.04 -14.51 -9.07
C ALA A 87 -0.45 -15.97 -9.20
N VAL A 88 -0.88 -16.58 -8.08
CA VAL A 88 -1.40 -17.96 -8.06
C VAL A 88 -2.77 -18.06 -8.72
N SER A 89 -3.66 -17.11 -8.47
CA SER A 89 -5.05 -17.12 -8.95
C SER A 89 -5.16 -16.78 -10.43
N ARG A 90 -4.08 -16.27 -11.05
CA ARG A 90 -4.03 -15.93 -12.48
C ARG A 90 -5.20 -15.05 -12.94
N TYR A 91 -5.50 -14.02 -12.17
CA TYR A 91 -6.54 -13.05 -12.57
C TYR A 91 -6.27 -12.52 -13.98
N PRO A 92 -7.32 -12.33 -14.79
CA PRO A 92 -7.18 -11.70 -16.09
C PRO A 92 -6.58 -10.29 -15.92
N LYS A 93 -5.58 -9.93 -16.73
CA LYS A 93 -5.00 -8.57 -16.71
C LYS A 93 -6.06 -7.47 -16.86
N ARG A 94 -7.12 -7.77 -17.61
CA ARG A 94 -8.26 -6.87 -17.77
C ARG A 94 -8.91 -6.52 -16.44
N ASP A 95 -9.15 -7.53 -15.58
CA ASP A 95 -9.82 -7.32 -14.29
C ASP A 95 -8.96 -6.46 -13.37
N LEU A 96 -7.63 -6.68 -13.38
CA LEU A 96 -6.67 -5.87 -12.65
C LEU A 96 -6.72 -4.40 -13.09
N VAL A 97 -6.62 -4.15 -14.42
CA VAL A 97 -6.69 -2.80 -14.98
C VAL A 97 -8.01 -2.13 -14.65
N GLN A 98 -9.13 -2.84 -14.77
CA GLN A 98 -10.45 -2.28 -14.43
C GLN A 98 -10.57 -1.94 -12.94
N THR A 99 -10.02 -2.77 -12.05
CA THR A 99 -9.99 -2.49 -10.60
C THR A 99 -9.15 -1.25 -10.30
N HIS A 100 -7.97 -1.15 -10.90
CA HIS A 100 -7.09 0.01 -10.75
C HIS A 100 -7.80 1.30 -11.21
N MET A 101 -8.34 1.32 -12.42
CA MET A 101 -9.08 2.45 -12.96
C MET A 101 -10.30 2.85 -12.11
N LEU A 102 -10.98 1.88 -11.49
CA LEU A 102 -12.12 2.15 -10.60
C LEU A 102 -11.67 2.88 -9.33
N LEU A 103 -10.59 2.41 -8.72
CA LEU A 103 -10.05 3.01 -7.49
C LEU A 103 -9.52 4.41 -7.76
N GLU A 104 -8.70 4.58 -8.79
CA GLU A 104 -8.17 5.90 -9.20
C GLU A 104 -9.27 6.86 -9.61
N GLY A 105 -10.21 6.42 -10.46
CA GLY A 105 -11.29 7.25 -10.91
C GLY A 105 -12.17 7.76 -9.77
N TRP A 106 -12.39 6.93 -8.75
CA TRP A 106 -13.06 7.37 -7.54
C TRP A 106 -12.21 8.40 -6.78
N SER A 107 -10.91 8.14 -6.61
CA SER A 107 -10.02 9.06 -5.89
C SER A 107 -10.00 10.43 -6.55
N VAL A 108 -9.72 10.49 -7.85
CA VAL A 108 -9.65 11.75 -8.62
C VAL A 108 -10.95 12.55 -8.52
N ALA A 109 -12.11 11.88 -8.56
CA ALA A 109 -13.42 12.53 -8.43
C ALA A 109 -13.75 13.02 -7.01
N ASN A 110 -12.96 12.66 -6.00
CA ASN A 110 -13.18 13.01 -4.59
C ASN A 110 -12.00 13.78 -3.97
N ILE A 111 -11.07 14.29 -4.75
CA ILE A 111 -10.05 15.24 -4.29
C ILE A 111 -10.72 16.58 -4.02
N ASP A 112 -10.45 17.17 -2.87
CA ASP A 112 -10.81 18.57 -2.57
C ASP A 112 -9.60 19.46 -2.87
N PRO A 113 -9.61 20.19 -4.01
CA PRO A 113 -8.46 21.02 -4.41
C PRO A 113 -8.20 22.18 -3.45
N GLY A 114 -9.18 22.56 -2.61
CA GLY A 114 -9.02 23.64 -1.65
C GLY A 114 -8.14 23.29 -0.45
N VAL A 115 -7.88 21.99 -0.21
CA VAL A 115 -7.08 21.50 0.91
C VAL A 115 -5.95 20.55 0.48
N ALA A 116 -5.95 20.09 -0.77
CA ALA A 116 -4.96 19.17 -1.29
C ALA A 116 -3.61 19.87 -1.51
N ASP A 117 -2.53 19.20 -1.12
CA ASP A 117 -1.16 19.59 -1.43
C ASP A 117 -0.70 18.81 -2.67
N PHE A 118 -0.45 19.51 -3.76
CA PHE A 118 -0.09 18.91 -5.06
C PHE A 118 1.42 18.89 -5.31
N ASP A 119 2.26 19.36 -4.40
CA ASP A 119 3.70 19.53 -4.64
C ASP A 119 4.37 18.23 -5.08
N GLU A 120 4.12 17.12 -4.38
CA GLU A 120 4.70 15.81 -4.71
C GLU A 120 4.19 15.26 -6.06
N VAL A 121 2.91 15.50 -6.38
CA VAL A 121 2.31 15.09 -7.66
C VAL A 121 2.88 15.91 -8.82
N ASP A 122 3.11 17.22 -8.61
CA ASP A 122 3.74 18.09 -9.58
C ASP A 122 5.20 17.66 -9.86
N GLU A 123 5.99 17.38 -8.80
CA GLU A 123 7.38 16.91 -8.91
C GLU A 123 7.46 15.61 -9.72
N LEU A 124 6.59 14.63 -9.42
CA LEU A 124 6.54 13.37 -10.17
C LEU A 124 6.18 13.57 -11.65
N LEU A 125 5.25 14.47 -11.95
CA LEU A 125 4.89 14.80 -13.33
C LEU A 125 6.04 15.50 -14.07
N GLU A 126 6.74 16.41 -13.42
CA GLU A 126 7.93 17.08 -13.97
C GLU A 126 9.02 16.06 -14.28
N GLU A 127 9.35 15.17 -13.34
CA GLU A 127 10.34 14.11 -13.54
C GLU A 127 9.96 13.20 -14.71
N MET A 128 8.71 12.75 -14.81
CA MET A 128 8.24 11.97 -15.96
C MET A 128 8.42 12.68 -17.30
N GLN A 129 8.39 14.01 -17.32
CA GLN A 129 8.49 14.84 -18.51
C GLN A 129 9.93 15.20 -18.92
N GLU A 130 10.93 15.02 -18.05
CA GLU A 130 12.35 15.23 -18.38
C GLU A 130 12.79 14.42 -19.60
N GLY A 131 12.11 13.30 -19.85
CA GLY A 131 12.31 12.47 -21.02
C GLY A 131 13.53 11.54 -20.91
N GLY A 132 13.64 10.62 -21.87
CA GLY A 132 14.78 9.69 -21.91
C GLY A 132 14.71 8.52 -20.94
N HIS A 133 13.65 8.41 -20.14
CA HIS A 133 13.48 7.31 -19.20
C HIS A 133 13.39 5.96 -19.91
N PRO A 134 14.10 4.93 -19.42
CA PRO A 134 13.80 3.55 -19.77
C PRO A 134 12.33 3.20 -19.46
N ILE A 135 11.75 2.30 -20.22
CA ILE A 135 10.34 1.88 -20.06
C ILE A 135 9.99 1.55 -18.59
N ARG A 136 10.89 0.86 -17.88
CA ARG A 136 10.67 0.48 -16.49
C ARG A 136 10.56 1.69 -15.58
N GLU A 137 11.53 2.59 -15.67
CA GLU A 137 11.62 3.80 -14.87
C GLU A 137 10.40 4.70 -15.11
N PHE A 138 10.03 4.91 -16.38
CA PHE A 138 8.81 5.65 -16.71
C PHE A 138 7.55 5.02 -16.09
N LEU A 139 7.41 3.70 -16.14
CA LEU A 139 6.24 3.02 -15.57
C LEU A 139 6.22 3.05 -14.05
N ASP A 140 7.39 3.07 -13.39
CA ASP A 140 7.48 3.27 -11.94
C ASP A 140 6.99 4.68 -11.58
N LEU A 141 7.54 5.72 -12.22
CA LEU A 141 7.11 7.11 -12.03
C LEU A 141 5.62 7.30 -12.34
N TYR A 142 5.14 6.70 -13.43
CA TYR A 142 3.73 6.73 -13.81
C TYR A 142 2.82 6.18 -12.72
N LEU A 143 3.16 5.04 -12.12
CA LEU A 143 2.38 4.44 -11.05
C LEU A 143 2.49 5.22 -9.74
N ASP A 144 3.65 5.82 -9.46
CA ASP A 144 3.84 6.65 -8.27
C ASP A 144 3.03 7.96 -8.39
N PHE A 145 3.03 8.61 -9.57
CA PHE A 145 2.16 9.76 -9.84
C PHE A 145 0.68 9.45 -9.57
N HIS A 146 0.17 8.33 -10.09
CA HIS A 146 -1.23 7.95 -9.91
C HIS A 146 -1.55 7.58 -8.45
N LEU A 147 -0.61 6.98 -7.74
CA LEU A 147 -0.77 6.65 -6.32
C LEU A 147 -0.83 7.93 -5.48
N GLU A 148 0.13 8.85 -5.66
CA GLU A 148 0.17 10.09 -4.90
C GLU A 148 -1.05 10.98 -5.21
N LEU A 149 -1.45 11.08 -6.47
CA LEU A 149 -2.70 11.74 -6.84
C LEU A 149 -3.91 11.11 -6.13
N SER A 150 -3.97 9.78 -6.05
CA SER A 150 -5.06 9.08 -5.38
C SER A 150 -5.07 9.29 -3.86
N ARG A 151 -3.91 9.50 -3.23
CA ARG A 151 -3.79 9.80 -1.79
C ARG A 151 -4.44 11.12 -1.42
N LEU A 152 -4.46 12.11 -2.33
CA LEU A 152 -5.09 13.41 -2.09
C LEU A 152 -6.61 13.31 -1.82
N ALA A 153 -7.25 12.20 -2.18
CA ALA A 153 -8.64 11.94 -1.81
C ALA A 153 -8.85 11.56 -0.34
N ASN A 154 -7.78 11.46 0.46
CA ASN A 154 -7.80 11.11 1.89
C ASN A 154 -8.57 9.82 2.21
N ASN A 155 -8.53 8.82 1.31
CA ASN A 155 -9.11 7.50 1.53
C ASN A 155 -8.00 6.46 1.69
N GLU A 156 -7.59 6.23 2.94
CA GLU A 156 -6.51 5.32 3.32
C GLU A 156 -6.74 3.87 2.84
N LEU A 157 -8.00 3.43 2.77
CA LEU A 157 -8.30 2.08 2.29
C LEU A 157 -8.04 1.96 0.78
N ILE A 158 -8.43 2.96 -0.01
CA ILE A 158 -8.16 2.97 -1.45
C ILE A 158 -6.66 3.08 -1.70
N ALA A 159 -5.95 3.96 -1.00
CA ALA A 159 -4.49 4.08 -1.09
C ALA A 159 -3.81 2.74 -0.76
N GLY A 160 -4.19 2.07 0.32
CA GLY A 160 -3.68 0.75 0.70
C GLY A 160 -3.96 -0.33 -0.35
N LEU A 161 -5.14 -0.33 -0.97
CA LEU A 161 -5.46 -1.26 -2.05
C LEU A 161 -4.63 -0.99 -3.32
N LEU A 162 -4.44 0.27 -3.70
CA LEU A 162 -3.58 0.65 -4.84
C LEU A 162 -2.13 0.23 -4.62
N ILE A 163 -1.59 0.45 -3.42
CA ILE A 163 -0.26 -0.05 -3.02
C ILE A 163 -0.18 -1.57 -3.19
N ALA A 164 -1.18 -2.30 -2.68
CA ALA A 164 -1.19 -3.76 -2.72
C ALA A 164 -1.24 -4.33 -4.15
N ILE A 165 -1.91 -3.64 -5.09
CA ILE A 165 -1.98 -4.07 -6.49
C ILE A 165 -0.93 -3.41 -7.40
N ARG A 166 -0.06 -2.52 -6.87
CA ARG A 166 0.93 -1.77 -7.65
C ARG A 166 1.84 -2.68 -8.48
N GLN A 167 2.47 -3.68 -7.84
CA GLN A 167 3.39 -4.57 -8.54
C GLN A 167 2.72 -5.42 -9.63
N PRO A 168 1.58 -6.08 -9.40
CA PRO A 168 0.83 -6.75 -10.46
C PRO A 168 0.43 -5.82 -11.61
N THR A 169 0.07 -4.57 -11.32
CA THR A 169 -0.26 -3.54 -12.32
C THR A 169 0.98 -3.18 -13.14
N PHE A 170 2.11 -2.94 -12.48
CA PHE A 170 3.40 -2.70 -13.13
C PHE A 170 3.77 -3.82 -14.11
N ASP A 171 3.71 -5.08 -13.67
CA ASP A 171 4.03 -6.24 -14.50
C ASP A 171 3.09 -6.35 -15.72
N ALA A 172 1.81 -6.01 -15.52
CA ALA A 172 0.83 -5.98 -16.60
C ALA A 172 1.14 -4.89 -17.63
N LEU A 173 1.42 -3.66 -17.16
CA LEU A 173 1.78 -2.51 -18.01
C LEU A 173 3.09 -2.75 -18.75
N LEU A 174 4.12 -3.25 -18.08
CA LEU A 174 5.41 -3.56 -18.72
C LEU A 174 5.26 -4.62 -19.83
N SER A 175 4.43 -5.62 -19.61
CA SER A 175 4.11 -6.64 -20.64
C SER A 175 3.36 -6.04 -21.83
N LEU A 176 2.59 -4.98 -21.65
CA LEU A 176 1.89 -4.27 -22.73
C LEU A 176 2.84 -3.32 -23.45
N ALA A 177 3.64 -2.54 -22.70
CA ALA A 177 4.59 -1.58 -23.22
C ALA A 177 5.59 -2.21 -24.21
N GLY A 178 6.06 -3.43 -23.92
CA GLY A 178 6.95 -4.18 -24.83
C GLY A 178 6.32 -4.56 -26.17
N ARG A 179 5.02 -4.33 -26.37
CA ARG A 179 4.30 -4.59 -27.62
C ARG A 179 3.93 -3.32 -28.39
N VAL A 180 4.20 -2.16 -27.81
CA VAL A 180 3.87 -0.86 -28.41
C VAL A 180 4.99 -0.46 -29.38
N PRO A 181 4.69 -0.23 -30.68
CA PRO A 181 5.71 0.01 -31.69
C PRO A 181 6.51 1.31 -31.51
N LEU A 182 5.90 2.33 -30.93
CA LEU A 182 6.49 3.67 -30.73
C LEU A 182 6.32 4.08 -29.27
N TRP A 183 7.20 3.57 -28.41
CA TRP A 183 7.11 3.83 -26.98
C TRP A 183 7.28 5.32 -26.63
N SER A 184 8.19 6.04 -27.30
CA SER A 184 8.40 7.48 -27.06
C SER A 184 7.13 8.30 -27.24
N SER A 185 6.42 8.10 -28.34
CA SER A 185 5.15 8.82 -28.60
C SER A 185 4.05 8.40 -27.63
N THR A 186 4.11 7.18 -27.08
CA THR A 186 3.18 6.74 -26.04
C THR A 186 3.47 7.43 -24.71
N MET A 187 4.74 7.58 -24.32
CA MET A 187 5.14 8.34 -23.14
C MET A 187 4.70 9.80 -23.23
N GLU A 188 4.95 10.45 -24.38
CA GLU A 188 4.53 11.84 -24.62
C GLU A 188 3.01 12.00 -24.46
N ARG A 189 2.24 11.07 -25.00
CA ARG A 189 0.78 11.07 -24.87
C ARG A 189 0.33 10.86 -23.41
N LEU A 190 0.91 9.89 -22.69
CA LEU A 190 0.60 9.64 -21.30
C LEU A 190 0.94 10.85 -20.41
N ASN A 191 2.09 11.50 -20.65
CA ASN A 191 2.47 12.73 -19.96
C ASN A 191 1.47 13.86 -20.21
N ALA A 192 0.99 14.02 -21.46
CA ALA A 192 -0.01 15.03 -21.77
C ALA A 192 -1.37 14.73 -21.13
N GLU A 193 -1.78 13.45 -21.09
CA GLU A 193 -3.01 12.99 -20.43
C GLU A 193 -2.93 13.21 -18.93
N ASN A 194 -1.82 12.86 -18.27
CA ASN A 194 -1.62 13.06 -16.83
C ASN A 194 -1.64 14.55 -16.46
N ARG A 195 -0.99 15.40 -17.25
CA ARG A 195 -1.04 16.86 -17.07
C ARG A 195 -2.46 17.37 -17.15
N ALA A 196 -3.23 16.96 -18.14
CA ALA A 196 -4.60 17.39 -18.29
C ALA A 196 -5.51 16.94 -17.13
N VAL A 197 -5.27 15.74 -16.60
CA VAL A 197 -5.98 15.25 -15.40
C VAL A 197 -5.63 16.11 -14.20
N LEU A 198 -4.35 16.37 -13.94
CA LEU A 198 -3.90 17.15 -12.80
C LEU A 198 -4.42 18.60 -12.86
N GLU A 199 -4.35 19.25 -14.02
CA GLU A 199 -4.91 20.59 -14.23
C GLU A 199 -6.43 20.60 -13.96
N ALA A 200 -7.18 19.62 -14.49
CA ALA A 200 -8.62 19.52 -14.28
C ALA A 200 -8.99 19.31 -12.81
N VAL A 201 -8.17 18.57 -12.04
CA VAL A 201 -8.39 18.39 -10.60
C VAL A 201 -8.10 19.68 -9.82
N LYS A 202 -7.04 20.41 -10.18
CA LYS A 202 -6.70 21.70 -9.54
C LYS A 202 -7.73 22.79 -9.79
N ASP A 203 -8.43 22.72 -10.92
CA ASP A 203 -9.43 23.72 -11.35
C ASP A 203 -10.86 23.38 -10.90
N ALA A 204 -11.08 22.21 -10.23
CA ALA A 204 -12.43 21.74 -9.84
C ALA A 204 -12.91 22.37 -8.55
#